data_40d18e4e8c7675de86afe43f25c434c6
#
_entry.id   40d18e4e8c7675de86afe43f25c434c6
#
_cell.length_a   1.000
_cell.length_b   1.000
_cell.length_c   1.000
_cell.angle_alpha   90.00
_cell.angle_beta   90.00
_cell.angle_gamma   90.00
#
_symmetry.space_group_name_H-M   'P 1'
#
loop_
_entity.id
_entity.type
_entity.pdbx_description
1 polymer ?
#
loop_
_entity_poly.entity_id
_entity_poly.type
_entity_poly.pdbx_seq_one_letter_code
_entity_poly.pdbx_strand_id
1 'polypeptide(L)'
;LEECFGIPVKYHYPLSREDAKELVSYFIYEFAPSRSDKNHLEAFEGFIYDGPEYLTMFGGDGKELETIDFPVPRGDDGLMWGDYAMRRIEPCNRVDRFLSGVAYLDGEHPSVIICRGYYTRSTVTAYDFKDGHFAKRFMADSGHVPMSNPFNDNAHEKEGLDPVYGKFAGQGDHSLSVADVDGDGCQEIIYGAAVIDHDG
;
A
#
# COMPACT_ATOMS: atom_id res chain seq x y z
N LEU A 1 -10.34 -18.13 -13.37
CA LEU A 1 -11.67 -17.50 -13.38
C LEU A 1 -12.71 -18.43 -12.77
N GLU A 2 -12.78 -19.69 -13.19
CA GLU A 2 -13.75 -20.66 -12.66
C GLU A 2 -13.57 -20.89 -11.15
N GLU A 3 -12.34 -21.10 -10.69
CA GLU A 3 -12.04 -21.26 -9.26
C GLU A 3 -12.29 -20.00 -8.43
N CYS A 4 -11.99 -18.83 -9.01
CA CYS A 4 -12.05 -17.56 -8.28
C CYS A 4 -13.44 -16.92 -8.32
N PHE A 5 -14.14 -17.02 -9.44
CA PHE A 5 -15.39 -16.30 -9.68
C PHE A 5 -16.60 -17.23 -9.92
N GLY A 6 -16.39 -18.55 -10.01
CA GLY A 6 -17.41 -19.49 -10.41
C GLY A 6 -17.92 -19.31 -11.85
N ILE A 7 -17.12 -18.64 -12.70
CA ILE A 7 -17.47 -18.38 -14.10
C ILE A 7 -16.92 -19.51 -14.96
N PRO A 8 -17.71 -20.18 -15.80
CA PRO A 8 -17.21 -21.14 -16.77
C PRO A 8 -16.12 -20.50 -17.64
N VAL A 9 -14.99 -21.21 -17.83
CA VAL A 9 -13.88 -20.73 -18.64
C VAL A 9 -14.27 -20.75 -20.12
N LYS A 10 -14.86 -19.67 -20.57
CA LYS A 10 -15.20 -19.45 -21.99
C LYS A 10 -14.28 -18.43 -22.69
N TYR A 11 -13.42 -17.79 -21.91
CA TYR A 11 -12.57 -16.72 -22.40
C TYR A 11 -11.20 -17.24 -22.78
N HIS A 12 -10.66 -16.72 -23.88
CA HIS A 12 -9.31 -16.99 -24.34
C HIS A 12 -8.44 -15.74 -24.17
N TYR A 13 -7.23 -15.90 -23.68
CA TYR A 13 -6.29 -14.79 -23.53
C TYR A 13 -5.41 -14.61 -24.79
N PRO A 14 -5.13 -13.38 -25.20
CA PRO A 14 -5.67 -12.12 -24.63
C PRO A 14 -7.17 -11.98 -24.85
N LEU A 15 -7.87 -11.37 -23.91
CA LEU A 15 -9.31 -11.15 -24.01
C LEU A 15 -9.65 -10.23 -25.20
N SER A 16 -10.73 -10.52 -25.91
CA SER A 16 -11.34 -9.54 -26.80
C SER A 16 -11.89 -8.37 -25.97
N ARG A 17 -12.12 -7.22 -26.62
CA ARG A 17 -12.71 -6.06 -25.95
C ARG A 17 -14.11 -6.35 -25.41
N GLU A 18 -14.86 -7.15 -26.12
CA GLU A 18 -16.21 -7.58 -25.78
C GLU A 18 -16.19 -8.51 -24.57
N ASP A 19 -15.32 -9.53 -24.57
CA ASP A 19 -15.15 -10.45 -23.44
C ASP A 19 -14.68 -9.73 -22.18
N ALA A 20 -13.75 -8.78 -22.32
CA ALA A 20 -13.28 -7.97 -21.21
C ALA A 20 -14.41 -7.14 -20.59
N LYS A 21 -15.27 -6.52 -21.41
CA LYS A 21 -16.44 -5.78 -20.93
C LYS A 21 -17.45 -6.69 -20.24
N GLU A 22 -17.74 -7.86 -20.80
CA GLU A 22 -18.65 -8.81 -20.17
C GLU A 22 -18.13 -9.27 -18.83
N LEU A 23 -16.84 -9.60 -18.73
CA LEU A 23 -16.19 -10.03 -17.49
C LEU A 23 -16.21 -8.93 -16.42
N VAL A 24 -15.89 -7.70 -16.80
CA VAL A 24 -15.92 -6.54 -15.88
C VAL A 24 -17.36 -6.28 -15.40
N SER A 25 -18.34 -6.34 -16.32
CA SER A 25 -19.75 -6.16 -15.97
C SER A 25 -20.23 -7.22 -14.98
N TYR A 26 -19.92 -8.48 -15.23
CA TYR A 26 -20.20 -9.57 -14.28
C TYR A 26 -19.57 -9.33 -12.93
N PHE A 27 -18.29 -8.93 -12.90
CA PHE A 27 -17.59 -8.66 -11.65
C PHE A 27 -18.26 -7.55 -10.83
N ILE A 28 -18.62 -6.44 -11.49
CA ILE A 28 -19.20 -5.27 -10.83
C ILE A 28 -20.63 -5.55 -10.32
N TYR A 29 -21.48 -6.12 -11.18
CA TYR A 29 -22.93 -6.18 -10.91
C TYR A 29 -23.42 -7.50 -10.33
N GLU A 30 -22.63 -8.56 -10.42
CA GLU A 30 -23.03 -9.89 -9.94
C GLU A 30 -22.08 -10.43 -8.87
N PHE A 31 -20.79 -10.56 -9.18
CA PHE A 31 -19.83 -11.17 -8.27
C PHE A 31 -19.57 -10.33 -7.01
N ALA A 32 -19.22 -9.06 -7.15
CA ALA A 32 -18.89 -8.22 -6.00
C ALA A 32 -20.10 -8.05 -5.04
N PRO A 33 -21.32 -7.76 -5.50
CA PRO A 33 -22.49 -7.70 -4.63
C PRO A 33 -22.82 -9.02 -3.94
N SER A 34 -22.56 -10.17 -4.58
CA SER A 34 -22.77 -11.49 -3.96
C SER A 34 -21.90 -11.74 -2.72
N ARG A 35 -20.77 -11.06 -2.61
CA ARG A 35 -19.84 -11.18 -1.48
C ARG A 35 -20.20 -10.28 -0.31
N SER A 36 -20.75 -9.11 -0.57
CA SER A 36 -21.24 -8.17 0.42
C SER A 36 -22.21 -7.17 -0.23
N ASP A 37 -23.28 -6.86 0.45
CA ASP A 37 -24.25 -5.81 0.09
C ASP A 37 -23.63 -4.39 0.09
N LYS A 38 -22.41 -4.24 0.61
CA LYS A 38 -21.65 -2.99 0.61
C LYS A 38 -20.74 -2.82 -0.62
N ASN A 39 -20.70 -3.81 -1.50
CA ASN A 39 -19.84 -3.77 -2.69
C ASN A 39 -20.58 -3.09 -3.85
N HIS A 40 -20.45 -1.77 -3.93
CA HIS A 40 -20.99 -0.91 -4.99
C HIS A 40 -19.85 -0.37 -5.83
N LEU A 41 -19.26 -1.22 -6.68
CA LEU A 41 -18.02 -0.87 -7.41
C LEU A 41 -18.22 0.22 -8.46
N GLU A 42 -19.44 0.44 -8.93
CA GLU A 42 -19.78 1.57 -9.79
C GLU A 42 -19.48 2.93 -9.14
N ALA A 43 -19.44 2.99 -7.81
CA ALA A 43 -19.04 4.20 -7.08
C ALA A 43 -17.57 4.59 -7.29
N PHE A 44 -16.75 3.67 -7.80
CA PHE A 44 -15.34 3.91 -8.11
C PHE A 44 -15.08 4.30 -9.57
N GLU A 45 -16.13 4.49 -10.37
CA GLU A 45 -15.97 5.00 -11.74
C GLU A 45 -15.30 6.37 -11.72
N GLY A 46 -14.23 6.51 -12.53
CA GLY A 46 -13.41 7.72 -12.59
C GLY A 46 -12.23 7.76 -11.61
N PHE A 47 -12.09 6.77 -10.74
CA PHE A 47 -10.87 6.64 -9.92
C PHE A 47 -9.68 6.25 -10.81
N ILE A 48 -8.51 6.79 -10.48
CA ILE A 48 -7.26 6.44 -11.14
C ILE A 48 -6.63 5.26 -10.38
N TYR A 49 -6.56 4.11 -11.03
CA TYR A 49 -6.01 2.89 -10.43
C TYR A 49 -4.56 2.62 -10.79
N ASP A 50 -4.05 3.30 -11.81
CA ASP A 50 -2.70 3.09 -12.31
C ASP A 50 -2.14 4.41 -12.85
N GLY A 51 -0.83 4.53 -12.83
CA GLY A 51 -0.11 5.71 -13.29
C GLY A 51 1.26 5.83 -12.63
N PRO A 52 2.07 6.78 -13.08
CA PRO A 52 3.36 7.08 -12.44
C PRO A 52 3.14 7.69 -11.06
N GLU A 53 3.95 7.26 -10.10
CA GLU A 53 3.91 7.75 -8.72
C GLU A 53 5.30 8.30 -8.35
N TYR A 54 5.34 9.51 -7.81
CA TYR A 54 6.57 10.22 -7.51
C TYR A 54 6.60 10.75 -6.09
N LEU A 55 7.81 10.92 -5.58
CA LEU A 55 8.11 11.69 -4.38
C LEU A 55 8.93 12.90 -4.78
N THR A 56 8.44 14.09 -4.50
CA THR A 56 9.08 15.36 -4.89
C THR A 56 9.35 16.22 -3.67
N MET A 57 10.57 16.70 -3.54
CA MET A 57 10.95 17.74 -2.58
C MET A 57 10.84 19.11 -3.23
N PHE A 58 10.12 20.01 -2.57
CA PHE A 58 10.04 21.41 -2.96
C PHE A 58 10.77 22.32 -1.98
N GLY A 59 11.45 23.30 -2.50
CA GLY A 59 12.01 24.38 -1.71
C GLY A 59 10.92 25.30 -1.13
N GLY A 60 11.29 26.12 -0.17
CA GLY A 60 10.38 27.10 0.43
C GLY A 60 9.89 28.20 -0.55
N ASP A 61 10.51 28.30 -1.72
CA ASP A 61 10.10 29.17 -2.83
C ASP A 61 9.16 28.45 -3.83
N GLY A 62 8.77 27.20 -3.52
CA GLY A 62 7.89 26.36 -4.35
C GLY A 62 8.54 25.74 -5.57
N LYS A 63 9.87 25.82 -5.71
CA LYS A 63 10.56 25.17 -6.80
C LYS A 63 10.90 23.72 -6.42
N GLU A 64 10.80 22.85 -7.41
CA GLU A 64 11.27 21.48 -7.31
C GLU A 64 12.78 21.46 -7.04
N LEU A 65 13.18 20.67 -6.06
CA LEU A 65 14.59 20.39 -5.74
C LEU A 65 14.99 19.03 -6.29
N GLU A 66 14.20 18.01 -6.06
CA GLU A 66 14.41 16.67 -6.59
C GLU A 66 13.08 15.91 -6.68
N THR A 67 12.94 15.11 -7.73
CA THR A 67 11.86 14.13 -7.90
C THR A 67 12.45 12.74 -8.10
N ILE A 68 11.99 11.79 -7.31
CA ILE A 68 12.32 10.36 -7.45
C ILE A 68 11.03 9.54 -7.65
N ASP A 69 11.15 8.33 -8.15
CA ASP A 69 10.04 7.38 -8.15
C ASP A 69 9.57 7.13 -6.71
N PHE A 70 8.27 6.91 -6.53
CA PHE A 70 7.75 6.61 -5.20
C PHE A 70 8.44 5.35 -4.64
N PRO A 71 8.91 5.38 -3.37
CA PRO A 71 9.85 4.38 -2.83
C PRO A 71 9.32 2.95 -2.84
N VAL A 72 8.03 2.77 -2.73
CA VAL A 72 7.37 1.46 -2.79
C VAL A 72 6.32 1.51 -3.88
N PRO A 73 6.55 0.88 -5.05
CA PRO A 73 5.58 0.88 -6.14
C PRO A 73 4.32 0.12 -5.77
N ARG A 74 3.24 0.40 -6.47
CA ARG A 74 1.96 -0.31 -6.34
C ARG A 74 2.13 -1.84 -6.47
N GLY A 75 3.03 -2.27 -7.34
CA GLY A 75 3.22 -3.68 -7.68
C GLY A 75 2.24 -4.14 -8.74
N ASP A 76 2.35 -5.41 -9.11
CA ASP A 76 1.62 -6.03 -10.20
C ASP A 76 0.86 -7.29 -9.76
N ASP A 77 0.55 -7.43 -8.48
CA ASP A 77 -0.19 -8.57 -7.95
C ASP A 77 -1.64 -8.64 -8.49
N GLY A 78 -2.10 -7.61 -9.18
CA GLY A 78 -3.45 -7.50 -9.72
C GLY A 78 -4.55 -7.39 -8.67
N LEU A 79 -4.19 -7.41 -7.40
CA LEU A 79 -5.09 -7.44 -6.26
C LEU A 79 -5.02 -6.17 -5.42
N MET A 80 -4.16 -5.22 -5.81
CA MET A 80 -4.00 -3.94 -5.13
C MET A 80 -3.80 -4.12 -3.61
N TRP A 81 -2.83 -4.99 -3.24
CA TRP A 81 -2.49 -5.34 -1.86
C TRP A 81 -3.66 -5.92 -1.06
N GLY A 82 -4.49 -6.71 -1.72
CA GLY A 82 -5.60 -7.42 -1.11
C GLY A 82 -6.95 -6.71 -1.21
N ASP A 83 -7.05 -5.57 -1.88
CA ASP A 83 -8.32 -4.84 -2.01
C ASP A 83 -9.42 -5.71 -2.65
N TYR A 84 -9.08 -6.50 -3.67
CA TYR A 84 -10.03 -7.40 -4.33
C TYR A 84 -10.16 -8.78 -3.66
N ALA A 85 -9.25 -9.13 -2.75
CA ALA A 85 -9.31 -10.40 -2.04
C ALA A 85 -10.28 -10.37 -0.85
N MET A 86 -10.58 -9.20 -0.34
CA MET A 86 -11.42 -9.03 0.83
C MET A 86 -12.90 -9.24 0.51
N ARG A 87 -13.68 -9.64 1.52
CA ARG A 87 -15.14 -9.76 1.38
C ARG A 87 -15.77 -8.43 0.99
N ARG A 88 -15.36 -7.34 1.63
CA ARG A 88 -15.66 -5.98 1.22
C ARG A 88 -14.55 -5.53 0.27
N ILE A 89 -14.90 -5.34 -0.98
CA ILE A 89 -13.99 -4.89 -2.03
C ILE A 89 -13.95 -3.37 -2.02
N GLU A 90 -12.79 -2.82 -1.75
CA GLU A 90 -12.55 -1.38 -1.67
C GLU A 90 -11.27 -1.04 -2.45
N PRO A 91 -11.38 -0.92 -3.79
CA PRO A 91 -10.21 -0.61 -4.62
C PRO A 91 -9.46 0.62 -4.12
N CYS A 92 -8.13 0.56 -4.09
CA CYS A 92 -7.22 1.59 -3.62
C CYS A 92 -7.20 1.82 -2.09
N ASN A 93 -8.03 1.15 -1.31
CA ASN A 93 -8.13 1.42 0.12
C ASN A 93 -6.88 0.98 0.89
N ARG A 94 -6.17 -0.06 0.43
CA ARG A 94 -4.94 -0.55 1.09
C ARG A 94 -3.69 -0.09 0.37
N VAL A 95 -3.66 -0.27 -0.94
CA VAL A 95 -2.49 0.06 -1.77
C VAL A 95 -2.25 1.56 -1.89
N ASP A 96 -3.28 2.39 -1.87
CA ASP A 96 -3.19 3.84 -2.03
C ASP A 96 -3.36 4.62 -0.72
N ARG A 97 -3.12 3.97 0.40
CA ARG A 97 -3.05 4.66 1.68
C ARG A 97 -1.62 5.16 1.91
N PHE A 98 -1.47 6.47 1.82
CA PHE A 98 -0.21 7.16 2.00
C PHE A 98 -0.25 8.02 3.26
N LEU A 99 0.79 7.94 4.05
CA LEU A 99 1.06 8.88 5.14
C LEU A 99 2.49 9.39 5.01
N SER A 100 2.71 10.60 5.47
CA SER A 100 4.04 11.19 5.51
C SER A 100 4.22 11.99 6.80
N GLY A 101 5.45 12.10 7.22
CA GLY A 101 5.83 12.85 8.41
C GLY A 101 7.30 13.21 8.39
N VAL A 102 7.75 13.80 9.50
CA VAL A 102 9.14 14.13 9.75
C VAL A 102 9.53 13.55 11.09
N ALA A 103 10.70 12.90 11.16
CA ALA A 103 11.30 12.40 12.39
C ALA A 103 12.76 12.84 12.49
N TYR A 104 13.24 13.04 13.71
CA TYR A 104 14.64 13.30 13.99
C TYR A 104 15.33 11.99 14.36
N LEU A 105 15.61 11.17 13.33
CA LEU A 105 16.13 9.81 13.47
C LEU A 105 17.60 9.75 13.92
N ASP A 106 18.32 10.85 13.88
CA ASP A 106 19.67 11.01 14.44
C ASP A 106 19.69 12.00 15.63
N GLY A 107 18.50 12.40 16.11
CA GLY A 107 18.35 13.35 17.19
C GLY A 107 18.63 14.82 16.81
N GLU A 108 19.12 15.10 15.60
CA GLU A 108 19.57 16.43 15.20
C GLU A 108 18.98 16.92 13.88
N HIS A 109 18.90 16.07 12.86
CA HIS A 109 18.45 16.44 11.53
C HIS A 109 17.10 15.81 11.18
N PRO A 110 16.20 16.55 10.46
CA PRO A 110 14.92 16.01 10.06
C PRO A 110 15.07 15.01 8.91
N SER A 111 14.44 13.86 9.06
CA SER A 111 14.26 12.84 8.02
C SER A 111 12.80 12.83 7.54
N VAL A 112 12.59 12.60 6.25
CA VAL A 112 11.27 12.43 5.65
C VAL A 112 10.83 10.99 5.83
N ILE A 113 9.64 10.79 6.38
CA ILE A 113 9.04 9.48 6.59
C ILE A 113 7.88 9.31 5.61
N ILE A 114 7.92 8.24 4.83
CA ILE A 114 6.90 7.90 3.84
C ILE A 114 6.36 6.51 4.13
N CYS A 115 5.04 6.43 4.34
CA CYS A 115 4.33 5.17 4.55
C CYS A 115 3.42 4.86 3.37
N ARG A 116 3.27 3.57 3.04
CA ARG A 116 2.28 3.06 2.11
C ARG A 116 1.67 1.77 2.65
N GLY A 117 0.33 1.63 2.53
CA GLY A 117 -0.40 0.47 3.04
C GLY A 117 -0.53 0.47 4.56
N TYR A 118 -1.48 -0.32 5.11
CA TYR A 118 -1.69 -0.40 6.55
C TYR A 118 -2.43 -1.66 7.04
N TYR A 119 -3.42 -2.19 6.32
CA TYR A 119 -4.23 -3.34 6.78
C TYR A 119 -3.75 -4.69 6.26
N THR A 120 -2.88 -4.69 5.30
CA THR A 120 -2.22 -5.88 4.75
C THR A 120 -0.73 -5.59 4.67
N ARG A 121 -0.14 -5.55 3.48
CA ARG A 121 1.24 -5.05 3.34
C ARG A 121 1.34 -3.65 3.93
N SER A 122 2.32 -3.44 4.76
CA SER A 122 2.63 -2.16 5.40
C SER A 122 4.08 -1.81 5.13
N THR A 123 4.33 -0.55 4.77
CA THR A 123 5.68 -0.09 4.46
C THR A 123 5.97 1.26 5.09
N VAL A 124 7.18 1.43 5.57
CA VAL A 124 7.75 2.69 6.03
C VAL A 124 9.12 2.88 5.41
N THR A 125 9.34 4.00 4.75
CA THR A 125 10.64 4.37 4.19
C THR A 125 11.07 5.69 4.79
N ALA A 126 12.32 5.77 5.24
CA ALA A 126 12.94 6.98 5.77
C ALA A 126 14.01 7.51 4.82
N TYR A 127 13.98 8.82 4.59
CA TYR A 127 14.95 9.54 3.79
C TYR A 127 15.51 10.75 4.54
N ASP A 128 16.80 10.95 4.46
CA ASP A 128 17.38 12.28 4.66
C ASP A 128 17.33 13.06 3.35
N PHE A 129 17.17 14.38 3.43
CA PHE A 129 17.34 15.24 2.27
C PHE A 129 18.61 16.06 2.47
N LYS A 130 19.66 15.69 1.75
CA LYS A 130 21.00 16.26 1.92
C LYS A 130 21.63 16.63 0.59
N ASP A 131 22.24 17.80 0.55
CA ASP A 131 22.91 18.31 -0.65
C ASP A 131 22.01 18.37 -1.90
N GLY A 132 20.70 18.56 -1.69
CA GLY A 132 19.69 18.61 -2.75
C GLY A 132 19.16 17.24 -3.21
N HIS A 133 19.47 16.16 -2.49
CA HIS A 133 19.12 14.80 -2.88
C HIS A 133 18.50 13.99 -1.73
N PHE A 134 17.56 13.09 -2.09
CA PHE A 134 17.04 12.07 -1.19
C PHE A 134 18.10 10.98 -0.95
N ALA A 135 18.48 10.80 0.30
CA ALA A 135 19.34 9.71 0.75
C ALA A 135 18.51 8.75 1.61
N LYS A 136 18.22 7.56 1.08
CA LYS A 136 17.45 6.56 1.82
C LYS A 136 18.24 6.04 3.03
N ARG A 137 17.65 6.15 4.23
CA ARG A 137 18.20 5.58 5.48
C ARG A 137 17.86 4.10 5.57
N PHE A 138 16.55 3.78 5.60
CA PHE A 138 16.06 2.41 5.65
C PHE A 138 14.70 2.29 4.98
N MET A 139 14.25 1.05 4.84
CA MET A 139 12.89 0.70 4.44
C MET A 139 12.46 -0.55 5.20
N ALA A 140 11.41 -0.42 6.01
CA ALA A 140 10.70 -1.53 6.59
C ALA A 140 9.50 -1.87 5.68
N ASP A 141 9.46 -3.08 5.14
CA ASP A 141 8.42 -3.55 4.23
C ASP A 141 8.03 -4.97 4.61
N SER A 142 6.80 -5.18 5.04
CA SER A 142 6.32 -6.50 5.44
C SER A 142 6.31 -7.52 4.29
N GLY A 143 6.45 -7.07 3.06
CA GLY A 143 6.18 -7.89 1.88
C GLY A 143 4.68 -8.16 1.70
N HIS A 144 4.32 -8.74 0.55
CA HIS A 144 2.94 -9.15 0.29
C HIS A 144 2.44 -10.17 1.30
N VAL A 145 1.16 -10.09 1.63
CA VAL A 145 0.51 -11.08 2.50
C VAL A 145 0.09 -12.28 1.64
N PRO A 146 0.52 -13.51 2.00
CA PRO A 146 0.19 -14.67 1.19
C PRO A 146 -1.31 -14.98 1.24
N MET A 147 -1.89 -15.27 0.08
CA MET A 147 -3.30 -15.60 -0.09
C MET A 147 -3.45 -16.96 -0.76
N SER A 148 -4.30 -17.83 -0.21
CA SER A 148 -4.60 -19.14 -0.76
C SER A 148 -5.55 -19.08 -1.94
N ASN A 149 -6.50 -18.11 -1.89
CA ASN A 149 -7.38 -17.76 -3.00
C ASN A 149 -7.45 -16.24 -3.09
N PRO A 150 -6.89 -15.62 -4.14
CA PRO A 150 -6.74 -14.18 -4.24
C PRO A 150 -8.06 -13.40 -4.24
N PHE A 151 -9.19 -14.05 -4.53
CA PHE A 151 -10.50 -13.38 -4.59
C PHE A 151 -11.45 -13.79 -3.46
N ASN A 152 -11.03 -14.66 -2.55
CA ASN A 152 -11.90 -15.17 -1.49
C ASN A 152 -11.15 -15.48 -0.20
N ASP A 153 -9.95 -14.97 -0.05
CA ASP A 153 -9.16 -15.13 1.16
C ASP A 153 -9.23 -13.88 2.04
N ASN A 154 -9.04 -14.05 3.34
CA ASN A 154 -8.88 -12.95 4.27
C ASN A 154 -7.40 -12.64 4.45
N ALA A 155 -6.96 -11.49 3.95
CA ALA A 155 -5.58 -11.05 4.08
C ALA A 155 -5.27 -10.38 5.44
N HIS A 156 -6.28 -10.08 6.25
CA HIS A 156 -6.07 -9.54 7.60
C HIS A 156 -5.50 -10.61 8.54
N GLU A 157 -4.76 -10.18 9.53
CA GLU A 157 -4.21 -11.04 10.59
C GLU A 157 -3.19 -12.08 10.10
N LYS A 158 -2.63 -11.88 8.91
CA LYS A 158 -1.56 -12.70 8.36
C LYS A 158 -0.25 -11.92 8.36
N GLU A 159 0.85 -12.66 8.52
CA GLU A 159 2.18 -12.09 8.33
C GLU A 159 2.50 -11.92 6.84
N GLY A 160 3.29 -10.91 6.51
CA GLY A 160 3.85 -10.73 5.18
C GLY A 160 5.00 -11.69 4.90
N LEU A 161 5.44 -11.71 3.65
CA LEU A 161 6.49 -12.63 3.18
C LEU A 161 7.91 -12.19 3.54
N ASP A 162 8.10 -10.98 4.04
CA ASP A 162 9.44 -10.53 4.42
C ASP A 162 9.91 -11.25 5.69
N PRO A 163 11.13 -11.82 5.70
CA PRO A 163 11.62 -12.62 6.83
C PRO A 163 11.94 -11.77 8.08
N VAL A 164 12.13 -10.46 7.94
CA VAL A 164 12.44 -9.54 9.05
C VAL A 164 11.18 -8.79 9.47
N TYR A 165 10.50 -8.19 8.51
CA TYR A 165 9.37 -7.29 8.74
C TYR A 165 8.00 -7.94 8.52
N GLY A 166 7.91 -9.24 8.26
CA GLY A 166 6.63 -9.91 7.96
C GLY A 166 5.54 -9.67 9.01
N LYS A 167 5.91 -9.57 10.29
CA LYS A 167 4.99 -9.26 11.39
C LYS A 167 4.46 -7.83 11.38
N PHE A 168 5.10 -6.94 10.63
CA PHE A 168 4.65 -5.57 10.44
C PHE A 168 3.38 -5.49 9.58
N ALA A 169 3.06 -6.52 8.79
CA ALA A 169 1.84 -6.58 7.99
C ALA A 169 0.60 -6.34 8.86
N GLY A 170 -0.27 -5.45 8.40
CA GLY A 170 -1.51 -5.12 9.10
C GLY A 170 -1.36 -4.29 10.38
N GLN A 171 -0.16 -3.86 10.74
CA GLN A 171 0.09 -3.08 11.96
C GLN A 171 -0.03 -1.57 11.75
N GLY A 172 -0.06 -1.10 10.50
CA GLY A 172 -0.29 0.31 10.20
C GLY A 172 -1.70 0.78 10.53
N ASP A 173 -1.91 2.09 10.52
CA ASP A 173 -3.21 2.72 10.74
C ASP A 173 -3.29 4.05 9.98
N HIS A 174 -4.32 4.83 10.24
CA HIS A 174 -4.60 6.13 9.63
C HIS A 174 -3.79 7.28 10.26
N SER A 175 -2.88 6.97 11.16
CA SER A 175 -2.05 7.94 11.86
C SER A 175 -0.57 7.56 11.83
N LEU A 176 0.25 8.58 11.75
CA LEU A 176 1.70 8.52 11.89
C LEU A 176 2.10 9.51 12.97
N SER A 177 2.87 9.08 13.93
CA SER A 177 3.49 9.95 14.92
C SER A 177 4.94 9.55 15.17
N VAL A 178 5.67 10.41 15.87
CA VAL A 178 7.05 10.18 16.19
C VAL A 178 7.31 10.59 17.64
N ALA A 179 8.16 9.87 18.34
CA ALA A 179 8.60 10.19 19.69
C ALA A 179 9.91 9.45 19.99
N ASP A 180 10.74 10.02 20.85
CA ASP A 180 11.83 9.31 21.50
C ASP A 180 11.20 8.47 22.63
N VAL A 181 10.93 7.18 22.35
CA VAL A 181 10.17 6.31 23.29
C VAL A 181 11.06 5.52 24.23
N ASP A 182 12.35 5.37 23.91
CA ASP A 182 13.32 4.67 24.76
C ASP A 182 14.32 5.59 25.46
N GLY A 183 14.33 6.89 25.10
CA GLY A 183 15.10 7.92 25.76
C GLY A 183 16.56 8.00 25.30
N ASP A 184 16.86 7.54 24.09
CA ASP A 184 18.21 7.57 23.52
C ASP A 184 18.55 8.87 22.81
N GLY A 185 17.57 9.76 22.60
CA GLY A 185 17.71 11.07 21.97
C GLY A 185 17.36 11.07 20.48
N CYS A 186 17.07 9.93 19.89
CA CYS A 186 16.54 9.79 18.54
C CYS A 186 15.03 9.55 18.59
N GLN A 187 14.33 9.74 17.48
CA GLN A 187 12.88 9.51 17.45
C GLN A 187 12.55 8.22 16.73
N GLU A 188 11.67 7.42 17.31
CA GLU A 188 11.04 6.27 16.69
C GLU A 188 9.83 6.72 15.89
N ILE A 189 9.49 5.89 14.89
CA ILE A 189 8.33 6.04 14.02
C ILE A 189 7.20 5.17 14.57
N ILE A 190 6.09 5.80 14.95
CA ILE A 190 4.90 5.11 15.46
C ILE A 190 3.86 5.10 14.34
N TYR A 191 3.65 3.95 13.73
CA TYR A 191 2.70 3.75 12.64
C TYR A 191 1.64 2.73 13.06
N GLY A 192 0.49 3.23 13.53
CA GLY A 192 -0.57 2.41 14.09
C GLY A 192 -0.12 1.66 15.34
N ALA A 193 -0.09 0.35 15.28
CA ALA A 193 0.36 -0.52 16.37
C ALA A 193 1.86 -0.86 16.31
N ALA A 194 2.54 -0.46 15.25
CA ALA A 194 3.97 -0.68 15.08
C ALA A 194 4.79 0.49 15.61
N VAL A 195 5.91 0.18 16.22
CA VAL A 195 7.00 1.12 16.52
C VAL A 195 8.23 0.64 15.77
N ILE A 196 8.82 1.51 14.96
CA ILE A 196 10.03 1.26 14.19
C ILE A 196 11.12 2.15 14.75
N ASP A 197 12.23 1.54 15.10
CA ASP A 197 13.38 2.20 15.66
C ASP A 197 14.00 3.23 14.70
N HIS A 198 14.78 4.16 15.24
CA HIS A 198 15.44 5.21 14.46
C HIS A 198 16.43 4.67 13.41
N ASP A 199 16.90 3.45 13.57
CA ASP A 199 17.80 2.76 12.62
C ASP A 199 17.08 1.75 11.70
N GLY A 200 15.73 1.56 11.89
CA GLY A 200 14.86 0.65 11.13
C GLY A 200 14.67 -0.69 11.83
#